data_d75efa4b80e1f3ed8c5baf3eec2deb0a
#
_entry.id   d75efa4b80e1f3ed8c5baf3eec2deb0a
#
_cell.length_a   1.000
_cell.length_b   1.000
_cell.length_c   1.000
_cell.angle_alpha   90.00
_cell.angle_beta   90.00
_cell.angle_gamma   90.00
#
_symmetry.space_group_name_H-M   'P 1'
#
loop_
_entity.id
_entity.type
_entity.pdbx_description
1 polymer ?
#
loop_
_entity_poly.entity_id
_entity_poly.type
_entity_poly.pdbx_seq_one_letter_code
_entity_poly.pdbx_strand_id
1 'polypeptide(L)'
;MRAKGFVSTSKEEAARTDAEVRRAACNTAKADVGQAEAKLKATRVEQGRVALYAPFDGTVAKIVGELGEYSTPSPPGVPTPPAIDLIDDSCLYVKAPMDEVDAPKIQVGQPVRVTLDALPGRTLPGKVRRVAPYVSAIEKQARTVDIEVDLDKPDEAGRLLVGYSADVEIILAGHDKVLRIPTAAIQEGGKVLLFNADSGKLEDRPIKAGLANWEYTEILDGLKAGDRIVTSLDKEGVKAGAKVTPDDKSQTKAK
;
A
#
# COMPACT_ATOMS: atom_id res chain seq x y z
N MET A 1 -76.36 26.86 3.23
CA MET A 1 -77.51 26.92 4.12
C MET A 1 -77.72 28.25 4.81
N ARG A 2 -76.63 28.99 5.18
CA ARG A 2 -76.64 30.33 5.80
C ARG A 2 -77.38 31.35 4.93
N ALA A 3 -77.09 31.36 3.63
CA ALA A 3 -77.68 32.30 2.68
C ALA A 3 -79.24 32.15 2.54
N LYS A 4 -79.85 31.05 3.07
CA LYS A 4 -81.27 30.81 3.06
C LYS A 4 -81.97 30.98 4.43
N GLY A 5 -81.23 31.49 5.47
CA GLY A 5 -81.81 31.79 6.79
C GLY A 5 -82.19 30.59 7.67
N PHE A 6 -81.83 29.37 7.31
CA PHE A 6 -82.25 28.16 8.03
C PHE A 6 -81.50 27.84 9.29
N VAL A 7 -80.31 28.46 9.52
CA VAL A 7 -79.44 28.18 10.68
C VAL A 7 -78.87 29.48 11.24
N SER A 8 -78.86 29.63 12.56
CA SER A 8 -78.23 30.76 13.25
C SER A 8 -76.70 30.76 13.09
N THR A 9 -76.08 31.93 13.10
CA THR A 9 -74.63 32.10 13.00
C THR A 9 -73.87 31.27 14.06
N SER A 10 -74.41 31.25 15.29
CA SER A 10 -73.78 30.49 16.40
C SER A 10 -73.77 28.99 16.16
N LYS A 11 -74.86 28.42 15.57
CA LYS A 11 -74.93 26.99 15.22
C LYS A 11 -73.98 26.62 14.08
N GLU A 12 -73.75 27.51 13.13
CA GLU A 12 -72.82 27.33 12.04
C GLU A 12 -71.34 27.34 12.58
N GLU A 13 -71.02 28.30 13.43
CA GLU A 13 -69.70 28.40 14.07
C GLU A 13 -69.44 27.18 14.96
N ALA A 14 -70.40 26.73 15.78
CA ALA A 14 -70.27 25.52 16.58
C ALA A 14 -70.00 24.27 15.74
N ALA A 15 -70.77 24.10 14.63
CA ALA A 15 -70.57 22.95 13.75
C ALA A 15 -69.19 22.99 13.03
N ARG A 16 -68.73 24.18 12.67
CA ARG A 16 -67.37 24.36 12.06
C ARG A 16 -66.28 24.03 13.05
N THR A 17 -66.38 24.54 14.28
CA THR A 17 -65.42 24.25 15.34
C THR A 17 -65.39 22.75 15.66
N ASP A 18 -66.56 22.08 15.79
CA ASP A 18 -66.61 20.63 16.00
C ASP A 18 -65.95 19.84 14.85
N ALA A 19 -66.15 20.27 13.61
CA ALA A 19 -65.52 19.66 12.46
C ALA A 19 -63.97 19.86 12.48
N GLU A 20 -63.50 21.05 12.89
CA GLU A 20 -62.06 21.34 13.03
C GLU A 20 -61.43 20.49 14.15
N VAL A 21 -62.07 20.38 15.31
CA VAL A 21 -61.65 19.53 16.44
C VAL A 21 -61.55 18.05 16.01
N ARG A 22 -62.56 17.53 15.31
CA ARG A 22 -62.56 16.14 14.82
C ARG A 22 -61.44 15.92 13.79
N ARG A 23 -61.20 16.90 12.91
CA ARG A 23 -60.11 16.83 11.95
C ARG A 23 -58.74 16.83 12.65
N ALA A 24 -58.58 17.69 13.67
CA ALA A 24 -57.35 17.72 14.48
C ALA A 24 -57.13 16.39 15.21
N ALA A 25 -58.18 15.84 15.83
CA ALA A 25 -58.13 14.53 16.49
C ALA A 25 -57.73 13.40 15.51
N CYS A 26 -58.29 13.43 14.30
CA CYS A 26 -57.92 12.44 13.25
C CYS A 26 -56.42 12.61 12.84
N ASN A 27 -55.95 13.84 12.71
CA ASN A 27 -54.53 14.07 12.37
C ASN A 27 -53.59 13.62 13.50
N THR A 28 -53.97 13.88 14.75
CA THR A 28 -53.22 13.38 15.92
C THR A 28 -53.17 11.84 15.92
N ALA A 29 -54.31 11.17 15.74
CA ALA A 29 -54.33 9.71 15.70
C ALA A 29 -53.45 9.14 14.54
N LYS A 30 -53.40 9.81 13.38
CA LYS A 30 -52.51 9.42 12.28
C LYS A 30 -51.05 9.60 12.66
N ALA A 31 -50.69 10.70 13.35
CA ALA A 31 -49.33 10.92 13.82
C ALA A 31 -48.92 9.87 14.87
N ASP A 32 -49.83 9.49 15.78
CA ASP A 32 -49.57 8.45 16.77
C ASP A 32 -49.30 7.08 16.12
N VAL A 33 -50.07 6.74 15.07
CA VAL A 33 -49.77 5.54 14.27
C VAL A 33 -48.37 5.60 13.65
N GLY A 34 -48.03 6.71 13.01
CA GLY A 34 -46.68 6.89 12.42
C GLY A 34 -45.55 6.78 13.46
N GLN A 35 -45.78 7.33 14.67
CA GLN A 35 -44.84 7.19 15.79
C GLN A 35 -44.71 5.72 16.24
N ALA A 36 -45.80 5.01 16.38
CA ALA A 36 -45.80 3.59 16.77
C ALA A 36 -45.08 2.72 15.72
N GLU A 37 -45.33 2.97 14.43
CA GLU A 37 -44.63 2.29 13.33
C GLU A 37 -43.12 2.56 13.33
N ALA A 38 -42.70 3.82 13.56
CA ALA A 38 -41.31 4.19 13.68
C ALA A 38 -40.62 3.47 14.86
N LYS A 39 -41.31 3.42 16.03
CA LYS A 39 -40.81 2.69 17.22
C LYS A 39 -40.68 1.19 16.95
N LEU A 40 -41.67 0.58 16.28
CA LEU A 40 -41.63 -0.83 15.88
C LEU A 40 -40.42 -1.10 14.94
N LYS A 41 -40.20 -0.22 13.99
CA LYS A 41 -39.07 -0.32 13.07
C LYS A 41 -37.72 -0.23 13.83
N ALA A 42 -37.58 0.70 14.74
CA ALA A 42 -36.40 0.82 15.59
C ALA A 42 -36.13 -0.47 16.41
N THR A 43 -37.19 -1.01 17.06
CA THR A 43 -37.05 -2.26 17.83
C THR A 43 -36.66 -3.46 16.95
N ARG A 44 -37.15 -3.53 15.71
CA ARG A 44 -36.76 -4.59 14.76
C ARG A 44 -35.26 -4.48 14.36
N VAL A 45 -34.76 -3.25 14.19
CA VAL A 45 -33.34 -3.02 13.92
C VAL A 45 -32.48 -3.48 15.09
N GLU A 46 -32.87 -3.13 16.34
CA GLU A 46 -32.18 -3.61 17.54
C GLU A 46 -32.20 -5.14 17.65
N GLN A 47 -33.32 -5.78 17.37
CA GLN A 47 -33.42 -7.24 17.34
C GLN A 47 -32.51 -7.86 16.28
N GLY A 48 -32.37 -7.23 15.10
CA GLY A 48 -31.47 -7.70 14.04
C GLY A 48 -29.99 -7.65 14.42
N ARG A 49 -29.61 -6.81 15.39
CA ARG A 49 -28.22 -6.71 15.89
C ARG A 49 -27.81 -7.84 16.84
N VAL A 50 -28.76 -8.64 17.31
CA VAL A 50 -28.48 -9.78 18.20
C VAL A 50 -27.76 -10.91 17.46
N ALA A 51 -27.96 -11.03 16.16
CA ALA A 51 -27.27 -12.01 15.33
C ALA A 51 -26.30 -11.28 14.39
N LEU A 52 -25.01 -11.63 14.45
CA LEU A 52 -23.98 -11.14 13.54
C LEU A 52 -23.85 -12.13 12.37
N TYR A 53 -23.95 -11.61 11.17
CA TYR A 53 -23.77 -12.38 9.94
C TYR A 53 -22.48 -11.92 9.24
N ALA A 54 -21.71 -12.88 8.71
CA ALA A 54 -20.55 -12.58 7.87
C ALA A 54 -21.02 -11.83 6.61
N PRO A 55 -20.49 -10.63 6.32
CA PRO A 55 -20.90 -9.86 5.13
C PRO A 55 -20.24 -10.36 3.85
N PHE A 56 -19.18 -11.18 3.94
CA PHE A 56 -18.43 -11.79 2.85
C PHE A 56 -17.81 -13.11 3.29
N ASP A 57 -17.36 -13.92 2.36
CA ASP A 57 -16.60 -15.13 2.61
C ASP A 57 -15.17 -14.77 3.05
N GLY A 58 -14.65 -15.45 4.08
CA GLY A 58 -13.32 -15.13 4.60
C GLY A 58 -12.93 -15.97 5.81
N THR A 59 -11.79 -15.63 6.39
CA THR A 59 -11.25 -16.29 7.58
C THR A 59 -11.45 -15.44 8.82
N VAL A 60 -12.00 -16.03 9.89
CA VAL A 60 -12.09 -15.36 11.19
C VAL A 60 -10.69 -15.29 11.80
N ALA A 61 -10.14 -14.07 11.89
CA ALA A 61 -8.82 -13.85 12.44
C ALA A 61 -8.82 -13.80 13.97
N LYS A 62 -9.85 -13.19 14.56
CA LYS A 62 -9.97 -13.03 16.00
C LYS A 62 -11.42 -12.92 16.42
N ILE A 63 -11.72 -13.50 17.58
CA ILE A 63 -12.95 -13.28 18.33
C ILE A 63 -12.56 -12.56 19.62
N VAL A 64 -13.23 -11.44 19.92
CA VAL A 64 -13.00 -10.64 21.14
C VAL A 64 -14.14 -10.90 22.11
N GLY A 65 -13.81 -11.31 23.32
CA GLY A 65 -14.76 -11.64 24.38
C GLY A 65 -14.99 -13.15 24.53
N GLU A 66 -15.56 -13.51 25.67
CA GLU A 66 -15.87 -14.87 26.07
C GLU A 66 -17.39 -15.12 26.06
N LEU A 67 -17.77 -16.40 26.01
CA LEU A 67 -19.17 -16.78 26.04
C LEU A 67 -19.81 -16.34 27.38
N GLY A 68 -20.89 -15.56 27.33
CA GLY A 68 -21.56 -15.01 28.49
C GLY A 68 -21.02 -13.65 28.94
N GLU A 69 -20.01 -13.11 28.29
CA GLU A 69 -19.52 -11.76 28.53
C GLU A 69 -20.46 -10.70 27.91
N TYR A 70 -20.63 -9.59 28.61
CA TYR A 70 -21.45 -8.49 28.14
C TYR A 70 -20.68 -7.63 27.14
N SER A 71 -21.16 -7.58 25.90
CA SER A 71 -20.61 -6.72 24.86
C SER A 71 -21.42 -5.43 24.74
N THR A 72 -20.78 -4.29 24.93
CA THR A 72 -21.38 -2.97 24.69
C THR A 72 -21.02 -2.46 23.31
N PRO A 73 -21.95 -1.86 22.57
CA PRO A 73 -21.61 -1.10 21.38
C PRO A 73 -20.71 0.07 21.75
N SER A 74 -19.70 0.34 20.90
CA SER A 74 -18.79 1.45 21.09
C SER A 74 -19.51 2.79 21.18
N PRO A 75 -19.24 3.62 22.19
CA PRO A 75 -19.70 5.00 22.17
C PRO A 75 -19.12 5.72 20.94
N PRO A 76 -19.84 6.69 20.35
CA PRO A 76 -19.33 7.49 19.27
C PRO A 76 -17.96 8.12 19.62
N GLY A 77 -16.95 7.92 18.75
CA GLY A 77 -15.60 8.48 18.94
C GLY A 77 -14.63 7.65 19.79
N VAL A 78 -15.06 6.51 20.32
CA VAL A 78 -14.17 5.57 21.02
C VAL A 78 -13.90 4.38 20.12
N PRO A 79 -12.66 4.17 19.64
CA PRO A 79 -12.31 2.98 18.89
C PRO A 79 -12.31 1.78 19.82
N THR A 80 -13.30 0.90 19.68
CA THR A 80 -13.29 -0.40 20.34
C THR A 80 -12.98 -1.50 19.31
N PRO A 81 -12.26 -2.55 19.70
CA PRO A 81 -12.00 -3.66 18.80
C PRO A 81 -13.34 -4.31 18.37
N PRO A 82 -13.44 -4.80 17.12
CA PRO A 82 -14.61 -5.52 16.64
C PRO A 82 -14.79 -6.81 17.47
N ALA A 83 -16.03 -7.22 17.70
CA ALA A 83 -16.33 -8.48 18.40
C ALA A 83 -15.79 -9.69 17.63
N ILE A 84 -15.86 -9.64 16.29
CA ILE A 84 -15.30 -10.65 15.38
C ILE A 84 -14.52 -9.90 14.31
N ASP A 85 -13.25 -10.27 14.13
CA ASP A 85 -12.41 -9.78 13.05
C ASP A 85 -12.40 -10.81 11.92
N LEU A 86 -12.99 -10.43 10.78
CA LEU A 86 -13.12 -11.26 9.60
C LEU A 86 -12.24 -10.68 8.48
N ILE A 87 -11.36 -11.51 7.93
CA ILE A 87 -10.41 -11.13 6.88
C ILE A 87 -10.79 -11.82 5.57
N ASP A 88 -10.83 -11.05 4.49
CA ASP A 88 -10.84 -11.59 3.14
C ASP A 88 -9.40 -11.89 2.72
N ASP A 89 -9.05 -13.17 2.69
CA ASP A 89 -7.73 -13.68 2.30
C ASP A 89 -7.66 -14.12 0.83
N SER A 90 -8.69 -13.84 0.04
CA SER A 90 -8.76 -14.17 -1.38
C SER A 90 -7.88 -13.28 -2.26
N CYS A 91 -7.56 -12.06 -1.82
CA CYS A 91 -6.76 -11.10 -2.58
C CYS A 91 -5.70 -10.43 -1.69
N LEU A 92 -4.53 -11.03 -1.63
CA LEU A 92 -3.40 -10.48 -0.88
C LEU A 92 -2.60 -9.51 -1.76
N TYR A 93 -2.23 -8.38 -1.19
CA TYR A 93 -1.30 -7.42 -1.78
C TYR A 93 -0.28 -6.97 -0.75
N VAL A 94 0.87 -6.50 -1.21
CA VAL A 94 1.90 -5.93 -0.34
C VAL A 94 1.73 -4.43 -0.29
N LYS A 95 1.70 -3.88 0.92
CA LYS A 95 1.66 -2.43 1.15
C LYS A 95 3.04 -1.98 1.64
N ALA A 96 3.68 -1.08 0.89
CA ALA A 96 5.00 -0.55 1.21
C ALA A 96 4.98 0.97 1.28
N PRO A 97 5.44 1.59 2.39
CA PRO A 97 5.65 3.02 2.46
C PRO A 97 6.96 3.38 1.73
N MET A 98 6.88 4.24 0.71
CA MET A 98 8.02 4.74 -0.05
C MET A 98 8.29 6.20 0.30
N ASP A 99 9.54 6.61 0.27
CA ASP A 99 9.93 8.01 0.52
C ASP A 99 9.26 8.97 -0.49
N GLU A 100 8.83 10.15 -0.01
CA GLU A 100 8.23 11.20 -0.83
C GLU A 100 9.11 11.61 -2.02
N VAL A 101 10.44 11.54 -1.87
CA VAL A 101 11.40 11.94 -2.92
C VAL A 101 11.43 10.94 -4.08
N ASP A 102 11.19 9.66 -3.80
CA ASP A 102 11.20 8.59 -4.80
C ASP A 102 9.82 8.29 -5.39
N ALA A 103 8.76 8.60 -4.67
CA ALA A 103 7.38 8.36 -5.10
C ALA A 103 7.02 8.91 -6.51
N PRO A 104 7.49 10.11 -6.94
CA PRO A 104 7.19 10.62 -8.28
C PRO A 104 7.77 9.79 -9.44
N LYS A 105 8.76 8.94 -9.17
CA LYS A 105 9.40 8.06 -10.15
C LYS A 105 8.62 6.76 -10.34
N ILE A 106 7.65 6.48 -9.45
CA ILE A 106 6.92 5.21 -9.40
C ILE A 106 5.62 5.34 -10.17
N GLN A 107 5.36 4.36 -11.04
CA GLN A 107 4.17 4.32 -11.87
C GLN A 107 3.47 2.96 -11.73
N VAL A 108 2.15 2.97 -11.86
CA VAL A 108 1.34 1.75 -11.89
C VAL A 108 1.79 0.86 -13.04
N GLY A 109 1.93 -0.45 -12.78
CA GLY A 109 2.38 -1.45 -13.75
C GLY A 109 3.88 -1.68 -13.78
N GLN A 110 4.70 -0.88 -13.06
CA GLN A 110 6.14 -1.15 -12.97
C GLN A 110 6.42 -2.49 -12.31
N PRO A 111 7.43 -3.24 -12.80
CA PRO A 111 7.83 -4.51 -12.22
C PRO A 111 8.47 -4.30 -10.84
N VAL A 112 8.16 -5.23 -9.94
CA VAL A 112 8.61 -5.19 -8.55
C VAL A 112 9.18 -6.55 -8.17
N ARG A 113 10.20 -6.56 -7.31
CA ARG A 113 10.69 -7.73 -6.59
C ARG A 113 10.26 -7.61 -5.13
N VAL A 114 9.58 -8.64 -4.64
CA VAL A 114 9.13 -8.74 -3.27
C VAL A 114 9.88 -9.86 -2.57
N THR A 115 10.45 -9.58 -1.43
CA THR A 115 11.04 -10.56 -0.53
C THR A 115 10.28 -10.56 0.79
N LEU A 116 10.02 -11.75 1.32
CA LEU A 116 9.26 -11.94 2.55
C LEU A 116 10.20 -12.51 3.61
N ASP A 117 10.19 -11.95 4.82
CA ASP A 117 10.95 -12.49 5.95
C ASP A 117 10.58 -13.93 6.28
N ALA A 118 9.31 -14.28 6.08
CA ALA A 118 8.80 -15.64 6.27
C ALA A 118 9.32 -16.65 5.24
N LEU A 119 9.87 -16.18 4.08
CA LEU A 119 10.35 -17.03 2.98
C LEU A 119 11.77 -16.63 2.57
N PRO A 120 12.79 -16.85 3.42
CA PRO A 120 14.14 -16.40 3.16
C PRO A 120 14.73 -17.02 1.88
N GLY A 121 15.40 -16.18 1.10
CA GLY A 121 16.05 -16.58 -0.16
C GLY A 121 15.09 -16.73 -1.35
N ARG A 122 13.81 -16.40 -1.20
CA ARG A 122 12.84 -16.39 -2.31
C ARG A 122 12.46 -14.96 -2.67
N THR A 123 12.56 -14.65 -3.94
CA THR A 123 12.10 -13.38 -4.52
C THR A 123 10.86 -13.64 -5.34
N LEU A 124 9.79 -12.94 -5.03
CA LEU A 124 8.50 -13.06 -5.72
C LEU A 124 8.35 -11.88 -6.68
N PRO A 125 8.09 -12.14 -7.96
CA PRO A 125 7.81 -11.08 -8.92
C PRO A 125 6.42 -10.50 -8.67
N GLY A 126 6.29 -9.19 -8.92
CA GLY A 126 5.04 -8.48 -8.78
C GLY A 126 5.01 -7.21 -9.61
N LYS A 127 3.93 -6.48 -9.49
CA LYS A 127 3.71 -5.20 -10.17
C LYS A 127 3.09 -4.17 -9.24
N VAL A 128 3.46 -2.91 -9.45
CA VAL A 128 2.79 -1.80 -8.77
C VAL A 128 1.33 -1.77 -9.21
N ARG A 129 0.44 -2.01 -8.26
CA ARG A 129 -1.01 -1.95 -8.42
C ARG A 129 -1.53 -0.52 -8.29
N ARG A 130 -1.04 0.19 -7.27
CA ARG A 130 -1.52 1.51 -6.92
C ARG A 130 -0.45 2.34 -6.22
N VAL A 131 -0.45 3.64 -6.50
CA VAL A 131 0.31 4.65 -5.76
C VAL A 131 -0.71 5.54 -5.05
N ALA A 132 -0.55 5.75 -3.75
CA ALA A 132 -1.46 6.62 -3.00
C ALA A 132 -1.39 8.06 -3.54
N PRO A 133 -2.53 8.76 -3.67
CA PRO A 133 -2.56 10.13 -4.20
C PRO A 133 -2.21 11.20 -3.14
N TYR A 134 -1.70 10.78 -1.98
CA TYR A 134 -1.36 11.68 -0.88
C TYR A 134 -0.13 11.18 -0.12
N VAL A 135 0.55 12.12 0.53
CA VAL A 135 1.69 11.86 1.41
C VAL A 135 1.18 11.67 2.84
N SER A 136 1.54 10.56 3.46
CA SER A 136 1.31 10.30 4.87
C SER A 136 2.46 10.90 5.69
N ALA A 137 2.14 11.75 6.65
CA ALA A 137 3.10 12.29 7.61
C ALA A 137 2.65 11.87 9.01
N ILE A 138 3.40 11.00 9.65
CA ILE A 138 3.23 10.71 11.07
C ILE A 138 4.20 11.60 11.83
N GLU A 139 3.76 12.24 12.91
CA GLU A 139 4.63 13.13 13.70
C GLU A 139 5.97 12.44 14.03
N LYS A 140 7.08 13.13 13.69
CA LYS A 140 8.48 12.68 13.89
C LYS A 140 8.93 11.46 13.07
N GLN A 141 8.19 11.06 12.02
CA GLN A 141 8.59 10.03 11.07
C GLN A 141 8.80 10.61 9.67
N ALA A 142 9.46 9.82 8.80
CA ALA A 142 9.64 10.18 7.41
C ALA A 142 8.28 10.37 6.70
N ARG A 143 8.25 11.29 5.73
CA ARG A 143 7.08 11.49 4.86
C ARG A 143 7.08 10.40 3.80
N THR A 144 5.99 9.66 3.74
CA THR A 144 5.90 8.49 2.87
C THR A 144 4.64 8.51 2.01
N VAL A 145 4.72 7.86 0.86
CA VAL A 145 3.60 7.55 -0.02
C VAL A 145 3.39 6.04 0.00
N ASP A 146 2.18 5.60 0.30
CA ASP A 146 1.84 4.18 0.31
C ASP A 146 1.74 3.64 -1.13
N ILE A 147 2.45 2.55 -1.38
CA ILE A 147 2.42 1.81 -2.63
C ILE A 147 1.83 0.44 -2.38
N GLU A 148 0.89 0.04 -3.22
CA GLU A 148 0.32 -1.31 -3.22
C GLU A 148 0.90 -2.11 -4.39
N VAL A 149 1.30 -3.35 -4.10
CA VAL A 149 1.93 -4.26 -5.06
C VAL A 149 1.16 -5.56 -5.11
N ASP A 150 0.77 -5.96 -6.30
CA ASP A 150 0.22 -7.29 -6.56
C ASP A 150 1.36 -8.27 -6.87
N LEU A 151 1.29 -9.47 -6.31
CA LEU A 151 2.18 -10.57 -6.66
C LEU A 151 1.69 -11.22 -7.96
N ASP A 152 2.59 -11.46 -8.92
CA ASP A 152 2.22 -12.10 -10.19
C ASP A 152 1.74 -13.54 -9.99
N LYS A 153 2.28 -14.23 -8.97
CA LYS A 153 1.99 -15.64 -8.69
C LYS A 153 1.93 -15.89 -7.18
N PRO A 154 0.86 -15.46 -6.52
CA PRO A 154 0.73 -15.67 -5.06
C PRO A 154 0.75 -17.16 -4.66
N ASP A 155 0.21 -18.04 -5.51
CA ASP A 155 0.14 -19.49 -5.23
C ASP A 155 1.52 -20.15 -5.13
N GLU A 156 2.51 -19.68 -5.88
CA GLU A 156 3.88 -20.18 -5.80
C GLU A 156 4.55 -19.87 -4.44
N ALA A 157 4.08 -18.85 -3.74
CA ALA A 157 4.57 -18.51 -2.40
C ALA A 157 4.06 -19.47 -1.31
N GLY A 158 3.04 -20.28 -1.60
CA GLY A 158 2.34 -21.09 -0.63
C GLY A 158 1.32 -20.28 0.18
N ARG A 159 0.94 -20.78 1.36
CA ARG A 159 -0.03 -20.06 2.20
C ARG A 159 0.61 -18.85 2.86
N LEU A 160 0.34 -17.68 2.32
CA LEU A 160 0.73 -16.41 2.92
C LEU A 160 -0.28 -16.00 4.00
N LEU A 161 0.21 -15.39 5.08
CA LEU A 161 -0.64 -14.85 6.13
C LEU A 161 -0.64 -13.31 6.04
N VAL A 162 -1.80 -12.74 6.28
CA VAL A 162 -1.94 -11.28 6.44
C VAL A 162 -1.09 -10.81 7.62
N GLY A 163 -0.31 -9.74 7.41
CA GLY A 163 0.58 -9.20 8.44
C GLY A 163 2.04 -9.67 8.35
N TYR A 164 2.41 -10.49 7.37
CA TYR A 164 3.82 -10.79 7.12
C TYR A 164 4.58 -9.53 6.70
N SER A 165 5.82 -9.40 7.19
CA SER A 165 6.77 -8.37 6.75
C SER A 165 7.29 -8.69 5.37
N ALA A 166 7.36 -7.65 4.52
CA ALA A 166 7.82 -7.77 3.15
C ALA A 166 8.66 -6.56 2.76
N ASP A 167 9.77 -6.81 2.08
CA ASP A 167 10.58 -5.80 1.42
C ASP A 167 10.20 -5.71 -0.05
N VAL A 168 10.06 -4.48 -0.55
CA VAL A 168 9.63 -4.18 -1.90
C VAL A 168 10.72 -3.41 -2.63
N GLU A 169 11.23 -3.98 -3.72
CA GLU A 169 12.19 -3.34 -4.60
C GLU A 169 11.52 -3.03 -5.95
N ILE A 170 11.29 -1.73 -6.23
CA ILE A 170 10.66 -1.28 -7.47
C ILE A 170 11.72 -1.07 -8.54
N ILE A 171 11.55 -1.69 -9.68
CA ILE A 171 12.49 -1.59 -10.80
C ILE A 171 12.11 -0.37 -11.64
N LEU A 172 12.81 0.74 -11.44
CA LEU A 172 12.54 2.00 -12.16
C LEU A 172 12.99 1.94 -13.62
N ALA A 173 14.13 1.32 -13.86
CA ALA A 173 14.68 1.11 -15.19
C ALA A 173 15.61 -0.11 -15.16
N GLY A 174 15.73 -0.78 -16.29
CA GLY A 174 16.63 -1.90 -16.43
C GLY A 174 16.97 -2.14 -17.89
N HIS A 175 18.24 -2.44 -18.17
CA HIS A 175 18.73 -2.89 -19.46
C HIS A 175 19.28 -4.30 -19.34
N ASP A 176 18.83 -5.21 -20.19
CA ASP A 176 19.36 -6.57 -20.25
C ASP A 176 20.63 -6.64 -21.09
N LYS A 177 21.56 -7.55 -20.71
CA LYS A 177 22.76 -7.88 -21.47
C LYS A 177 23.71 -6.70 -21.74
N VAL A 178 23.82 -5.78 -20.79
CA VAL A 178 24.73 -4.63 -20.88
C VAL A 178 26.10 -4.93 -20.26
N LEU A 179 27.14 -4.23 -20.75
CA LEU A 179 28.43 -4.20 -20.08
C LEU A 179 28.30 -3.40 -18.81
N ARG A 180 28.60 -4.02 -17.68
CA ARG A 180 28.53 -3.39 -16.34
C ARG A 180 29.81 -3.62 -15.56
N ILE A 181 30.14 -2.68 -14.70
CA ILE A 181 31.25 -2.76 -13.75
C ILE A 181 30.77 -2.43 -12.33
N PRO A 182 31.46 -2.87 -11.28
CA PRO A 182 31.16 -2.43 -9.92
C PRO A 182 31.25 -0.90 -9.83
N THR A 183 30.24 -0.27 -9.25
CA THR A 183 30.17 1.20 -9.11
C THR A 183 31.35 1.75 -8.32
N ALA A 184 31.85 0.99 -7.34
CA ALA A 184 33.06 1.33 -6.55
C ALA A 184 34.34 1.38 -7.37
N ALA A 185 34.38 0.86 -8.61
CA ALA A 185 35.54 0.93 -9.49
C ALA A 185 35.64 2.26 -10.26
N ILE A 186 34.62 3.11 -10.18
CA ILE A 186 34.58 4.38 -10.90
C ILE A 186 35.17 5.48 -10.02
N GLN A 187 36.17 6.18 -10.56
CA GLN A 187 36.81 7.33 -9.92
C GLN A 187 36.06 8.63 -10.19
N GLU A 188 36.34 9.66 -9.41
CA GLU A 188 35.87 11.01 -9.67
C GLU A 188 36.18 11.46 -11.11
N GLY A 189 35.22 12.08 -11.76
CA GLY A 189 35.35 12.51 -13.16
C GLY A 189 35.01 11.44 -14.19
N GLY A 190 34.35 10.31 -13.80
CA GLY A 190 33.88 9.28 -14.73
C GLY A 190 35.00 8.51 -15.41
N LYS A 191 36.00 8.09 -14.67
CA LYS A 191 37.16 7.33 -15.15
C LYS A 191 37.31 6.03 -14.39
N VAL A 192 37.95 5.05 -15.00
CA VAL A 192 38.38 3.79 -14.36
C VAL A 192 39.85 3.54 -14.60
N LEU A 193 40.49 2.80 -13.71
CA LEU A 193 41.85 2.31 -13.91
C LEU A 193 41.82 0.99 -14.68
N LEU A 194 42.23 1.05 -15.94
CA LEU A 194 42.40 -0.11 -16.81
C LEU A 194 43.78 -0.70 -16.64
N PHE A 195 43.88 -2.01 -16.50
CA PHE A 195 45.16 -2.72 -16.51
C PHE A 195 45.57 -3.01 -17.96
N ASN A 196 46.69 -2.41 -18.36
CA ASN A 196 47.30 -2.71 -19.66
C ASN A 196 48.27 -3.90 -19.49
N ALA A 197 47.91 -5.03 -20.13
CA ALA A 197 48.68 -6.27 -20.00
C ALA A 197 50.08 -6.20 -20.64
N ASP A 198 50.26 -5.38 -21.69
CA ASP A 198 51.53 -5.27 -22.39
C ASP A 198 52.58 -4.46 -21.59
N SER A 199 52.12 -3.42 -20.92
CA SER A 199 52.99 -2.55 -20.12
C SER A 199 53.05 -2.92 -18.64
N GLY A 200 52.12 -3.71 -18.15
CA GLY A 200 51.95 -4.03 -16.72
C GLY A 200 51.56 -2.83 -15.87
N LYS A 201 51.01 -1.76 -16.49
CA LYS A 201 50.69 -0.50 -15.83
C LYS A 201 49.18 -0.24 -15.82
N LEU A 202 48.76 0.62 -14.91
CA LEU A 202 47.40 1.16 -14.84
C LEU A 202 47.29 2.43 -15.68
N GLU A 203 46.24 2.50 -16.48
CA GLU A 203 45.92 3.65 -17.32
C GLU A 203 44.56 4.23 -16.94
N ASP A 204 44.47 5.56 -16.87
CA ASP A 204 43.19 6.25 -16.74
C ASP A 204 42.39 6.09 -18.04
N ARG A 205 41.22 5.49 -17.95
CA ARG A 205 40.31 5.34 -19.05
C ARG A 205 39.01 6.09 -18.78
N PRO A 206 38.72 7.15 -19.53
CA PRO A 206 37.45 7.82 -19.44
C PRO A 206 36.33 6.88 -19.92
N ILE A 207 35.20 6.86 -19.22
CA ILE A 207 34.06 6.03 -19.52
C ILE A 207 32.81 6.89 -19.65
N LYS A 208 31.86 6.40 -20.45
CA LYS A 208 30.52 6.93 -20.50
C LYS A 208 29.60 5.99 -19.74
N ALA A 209 29.21 6.40 -18.55
CA ALA A 209 28.30 5.65 -17.70
C ALA A 209 26.84 5.77 -18.18
N GLY A 210 26.09 4.70 -18.10
CA GLY A 210 24.66 4.63 -18.33
C GLY A 210 23.89 4.54 -17.02
N LEU A 211 22.95 3.57 -16.92
CA LEU A 211 22.22 3.30 -15.68
C LEU A 211 23.17 2.83 -14.58
N ALA A 212 22.98 3.33 -13.39
CA ALA A 212 23.80 2.98 -12.23
C ALA A 212 22.91 2.66 -11.02
N ASN A 213 23.36 1.70 -10.23
CA ASN A 213 22.84 1.49 -8.88
C ASN A 213 24.03 1.47 -7.89
N TRP A 214 23.76 1.18 -6.62
CA TRP A 214 24.78 1.14 -5.57
C TRP A 214 25.82 0.02 -5.78
N GLU A 215 25.52 -1.02 -6.56
CA GLU A 215 26.39 -2.19 -6.77
C GLU A 215 27.09 -2.13 -8.14
N TYR A 216 26.35 -1.82 -9.21
CA TYR A 216 26.86 -1.82 -10.59
C TYR A 216 26.48 -0.56 -11.35
N THR A 217 27.36 -0.19 -12.29
CA THR A 217 27.13 0.87 -13.28
C THR A 217 27.27 0.31 -14.69
N GLU A 218 26.30 0.58 -15.54
CA GLU A 218 26.34 0.28 -16.97
C GLU A 218 27.38 1.14 -17.67
N ILE A 219 28.11 0.54 -18.61
CA ILE A 219 29.09 1.22 -19.44
C ILE A 219 28.58 1.29 -20.87
N LEU A 220 28.31 2.50 -21.33
CA LEU A 220 27.88 2.77 -22.70
C LEU A 220 29.05 2.88 -23.67
N ASP A 221 30.20 3.39 -23.19
CA ASP A 221 31.41 3.58 -23.99
C ASP A 221 32.66 3.65 -23.10
N GLY A 222 33.84 3.38 -23.68
CA GLY A 222 35.14 3.47 -23.03
C GLY A 222 35.76 2.14 -22.59
N LEU A 223 34.95 1.06 -22.47
CA LEU A 223 35.42 -0.28 -22.11
C LEU A 223 34.86 -1.35 -23.06
N LYS A 224 35.55 -2.47 -23.12
CA LYS A 224 35.12 -3.67 -23.86
C LYS A 224 34.99 -4.86 -22.93
N ALA A 225 34.18 -5.83 -23.32
CA ALA A 225 34.09 -7.09 -22.59
C ALA A 225 35.46 -7.80 -22.61
N GLY A 226 35.95 -8.17 -21.42
CA GLY A 226 37.29 -8.75 -21.23
C GLY A 226 38.34 -7.76 -20.74
N ASP A 227 38.10 -6.46 -20.75
CA ASP A 227 38.98 -5.47 -20.15
C ASP A 227 39.10 -5.72 -18.64
N ARG A 228 40.35 -5.63 -18.12
CA ARG A 228 40.63 -5.79 -16.69
C ARG A 228 40.71 -4.43 -16.03
N ILE A 229 39.85 -4.20 -15.06
CA ILE A 229 39.78 -2.95 -14.31
C ILE A 229 40.13 -3.18 -12.84
N VAL A 230 40.58 -2.13 -12.18
CA VAL A 230 40.89 -2.16 -10.74
C VAL A 230 39.57 -1.92 -9.97
N THR A 231 39.28 -2.82 -9.04
CA THR A 231 38.12 -2.71 -8.14
C THR A 231 38.49 -2.25 -6.72
N SER A 232 39.76 -2.31 -6.36
CA SER A 232 40.28 -1.93 -5.02
C SER A 232 41.02 -0.60 -5.11
N LEU A 233 40.27 0.50 -5.23
CA LEU A 233 40.85 1.86 -5.35
C LEU A 233 41.41 2.40 -4.03
N ASP A 234 41.04 1.80 -2.92
CA ASP A 234 41.44 2.15 -1.55
C ASP A 234 42.84 1.69 -1.17
N LYS A 235 43.48 0.83 -1.98
CA LYS A 235 44.83 0.35 -1.70
C LYS A 235 45.88 1.41 -2.00
N GLU A 236 46.83 1.56 -1.07
CA GLU A 236 47.93 2.50 -1.20
C GLU A 236 48.79 2.18 -2.43
N GLY A 237 49.09 3.19 -3.24
CA GLY A 237 49.87 3.05 -4.47
C GLY A 237 49.05 2.76 -5.74
N VAL A 238 47.74 2.55 -5.66
CA VAL A 238 46.88 2.37 -6.82
C VAL A 238 46.55 3.72 -7.46
N LYS A 239 47.29 4.04 -8.54
CA LYS A 239 47.12 5.28 -9.32
C LYS A 239 47.54 5.05 -10.77
N ALA A 240 47.11 5.94 -11.66
CA ALA A 240 47.54 5.91 -13.05
C ALA A 240 49.06 5.90 -13.18
N GLY A 241 49.60 5.06 -14.06
CA GLY A 241 51.04 4.84 -14.28
C GLY A 241 51.70 3.86 -13.30
N ALA A 242 51.03 3.43 -12.25
CA ALA A 242 51.58 2.44 -11.32
C ALA A 242 51.73 1.07 -12.01
N LYS A 243 52.85 0.42 -11.73
CA LYS A 243 53.10 -0.96 -12.18
C LYS A 243 52.47 -1.92 -11.17
N VAL A 244 51.56 -2.78 -11.63
CA VAL A 244 50.80 -3.68 -10.75
C VAL A 244 50.82 -5.11 -11.27
N THR A 245 50.67 -6.05 -10.38
CA THR A 245 50.41 -7.45 -10.71
C THR A 245 48.97 -7.77 -10.37
N PRO A 246 48.16 -8.30 -11.32
CA PRO A 246 46.79 -8.66 -11.05
C PRO A 246 46.70 -9.73 -9.96
N ASP A 247 45.83 -9.53 -8.97
CA ASP A 247 45.44 -10.55 -8.02
C ASP A 247 44.16 -11.20 -8.52
N ASP A 248 44.25 -12.40 -9.11
CA ASP A 248 43.15 -13.10 -9.76
C ASP A 248 42.13 -13.73 -8.76
N LYS A 249 41.91 -13.10 -7.60
CA LYS A 249 40.88 -13.58 -6.64
C LYS A 249 39.43 -13.34 -7.07
N SER A 250 39.19 -12.84 -8.26
CA SER A 250 37.83 -12.49 -8.74
C SER A 250 37.07 -13.61 -9.46
N GLN A 251 37.49 -14.87 -9.37
CA GLN A 251 36.67 -16.01 -9.79
C GLN A 251 35.96 -16.69 -8.61
N THR A 252 35.19 -15.97 -7.81
CA THR A 252 34.39 -16.63 -6.78
C THR A 252 32.95 -16.16 -6.85
N LYS A 253 32.14 -17.05 -7.44
CA LYS A 253 30.68 -17.19 -7.31
C LYS A 253 29.79 -16.20 -8.09
N ALA A 254 29.63 -16.52 -9.38
CA ALA A 254 28.29 -16.55 -9.95
C ALA A 254 27.71 -17.96 -9.65
N LYS A 255 26.81 -18.07 -8.69
CA LYS A 255 25.96 -19.25 -8.49
C LYS A 255 24.54 -18.78 -8.24
#